data_4cc3e30815267e811bd78366e8c0ccc5
#
_entry.id   4cc3e30815267e811bd78366e8c0ccc5
#
_cell.length_a   1.000
_cell.length_b   1.000
_cell.length_c   1.000
_cell.angle_alpha   90.00
_cell.angle_beta   90.00
_cell.angle_gamma   90.00
#
_symmetry.space_group_name_H-M   'P 1'
#
loop_
_entity.id
_entity.type
_entity.pdbx_description
1 polymer ?
#
loop_
_entity_poly.entity_id
_entity_poly.type
_entity_poly.pdbx_seq_one_letter_code
_entity_poly.pdbx_strand_id
1 'polypeptide(L)'
;MPITWALANPKIGEREVLAAMLEVDADLVARREGILLITDKGFASKPFEKDLVTQGIELLRPSLKREKKRYGEPVLKKVRQLIESVNDTLKGQLDLERHGGRTFEGVAVRVTQRVLAMAVGIWHNNLIGAAVPRSLIAYDH
;
A
#
# COMPACT_ATOMS: atom_id res chain seq x y z
N MET A 1 -8.70 2.15 -1.75
CA MET A 1 -8.18 3.05 -2.80
C MET A 1 -6.76 3.43 -2.42
N PRO A 2 -5.78 3.42 -3.34
CA PRO A 2 -4.45 3.95 -3.07
C PRO A 2 -4.54 5.41 -2.63
N ILE A 3 -3.82 5.78 -1.57
CA ILE A 3 -3.81 7.14 -1.01
C ILE A 3 -2.50 7.83 -1.39
N THR A 4 -1.39 7.12 -1.29
CA THR A 4 -0.07 7.56 -1.71
C THR A 4 0.69 6.41 -2.33
N TRP A 5 1.70 6.71 -3.14
CA TRP A 5 2.58 5.74 -3.76
C TRP A 5 3.93 6.39 -4.08
N ALA A 6 4.96 5.60 -4.22
CA ALA A 6 6.28 6.07 -4.60
C ALA A 6 6.96 5.15 -5.61
N LEU A 7 7.81 5.72 -6.45
CA LEU A 7 8.82 5.00 -7.21
C LEU A 7 10.17 5.18 -6.53
N ALA A 8 10.80 4.07 -6.21
CA ALA A 8 12.10 4.08 -5.58
C ALA A 8 13.08 3.16 -6.31
N ASN A 9 14.36 3.44 -6.19
CA ASN A 9 15.39 2.52 -6.65
C ASN A 9 15.27 1.21 -5.83
N PRO A 10 15.26 0.02 -6.46
CA PRO A 10 15.12 -1.26 -5.75
C PRO A 10 16.26 -1.56 -4.76
N LYS A 11 17.34 -0.79 -4.77
CA LYS A 11 18.43 -0.87 -3.78
C LYS A 11 18.13 -0.14 -2.48
N ILE A 12 17.12 0.74 -2.46
CA ILE A 12 16.70 1.46 -1.25
C ILE A 12 15.80 0.52 -0.44
N GLY A 13 16.00 0.47 0.86
CA GLY A 13 15.22 -0.38 1.76
C GLY A 13 13.76 0.08 1.85
N GLU A 14 12.81 -0.86 1.84
CA GLU A 14 11.37 -0.57 1.90
C GLU A 14 10.98 0.33 3.09
N ARG A 15 11.64 0.17 4.24
CA ARG A 15 11.42 1.01 5.44
C ARG A 15 11.85 2.45 5.22
N GLU A 16 12.95 2.65 4.50
CA GLU A 16 13.47 3.98 4.16
C GLU A 16 12.52 4.68 3.17
N VAL A 17 12.03 3.95 2.17
CA VAL A 17 11.03 4.46 1.24
C VAL A 17 9.74 4.85 1.97
N LEU A 18 9.25 4.00 2.88
CA LEU A 18 8.05 4.29 3.65
C LEU A 18 8.24 5.49 4.58
N ALA A 19 9.39 5.62 5.24
CA ALA A 19 9.70 6.79 6.06
C ALA A 19 9.67 8.08 5.24
N ALA A 20 10.31 8.08 4.06
CA ALA A 20 10.30 9.22 3.15
C ALA A 20 8.88 9.55 2.64
N MET A 21 8.04 8.54 2.36
CA MET A 21 6.64 8.77 1.99
C MET A 21 5.84 9.44 3.11
N LEU A 22 6.03 9.01 4.35
CA LEU A 22 5.35 9.60 5.52
C LEU A 22 5.82 11.04 5.79
N GLU A 23 7.09 11.34 5.51
CA GLU A 23 7.64 12.69 5.63
C GLU A 23 7.09 13.63 4.56
N VAL A 24 7.04 13.19 3.30
CA VAL A 24 6.48 13.96 2.17
C VAL A 24 4.98 14.21 2.36
N ASP A 25 4.24 13.22 2.81
CA ASP A 25 2.80 13.28 3.05
C ASP A 25 2.48 13.50 4.54
N ALA A 26 3.26 14.32 5.26
CA ALA A 26 3.10 14.57 6.70
C ALA A 26 1.67 15.03 7.08
N ASP A 27 1.01 15.77 6.21
CA ASP A 27 -0.38 16.19 6.35
C ASP A 27 -1.36 14.99 6.44
N LEU A 28 -1.04 13.89 5.78
CA LEU A 28 -1.84 12.68 5.82
C LEU A 28 -1.86 12.06 7.22
N VAL A 29 -0.72 12.12 7.91
CA VAL A 29 -0.54 11.65 9.29
C VAL A 29 -1.18 12.65 10.25
N ALA A 30 -0.88 13.95 10.10
CA ALA A 30 -1.34 15.01 10.99
C ALA A 30 -2.87 15.16 11.07
N ARG A 31 -3.58 14.82 9.98
CA ARG A 31 -5.06 14.89 9.93
C ARG A 31 -5.77 13.65 10.50
N ARG A 32 -5.04 12.65 10.97
CA ARG A 32 -5.60 11.37 11.43
C ARG A 32 -4.99 10.97 12.76
N GLU A 33 -5.80 10.86 13.77
CA GLU A 33 -5.39 10.30 15.06
C GLU A 33 -5.43 8.75 15.01
N GLY A 34 -4.47 8.11 15.68
CA GLY A 34 -4.49 6.66 15.89
C GLY A 34 -4.33 5.84 14.61
N ILE A 35 -3.40 6.21 13.74
CA ILE A 35 -3.12 5.46 12.51
C ILE A 35 -2.55 4.09 12.85
N LEU A 36 -3.21 3.03 12.37
CA LEU A 36 -2.68 1.67 12.38
C LEU A 36 -2.08 1.35 11.00
N LEU A 37 -0.75 1.30 10.93
CA LEU A 37 -0.03 0.92 9.73
C LEU A 37 0.16 -0.60 9.71
N ILE A 38 -0.34 -1.26 8.67
CA ILE A 38 -0.24 -2.72 8.52
C ILE A 38 0.80 -3.03 7.46
N THR A 39 1.82 -3.82 7.84
CA THR A 39 2.93 -4.21 6.96
C THR A 39 3.23 -5.70 7.05
N ASP A 40 4.14 -6.16 6.23
CA ASP A 40 4.72 -7.49 6.37
C ASP A 40 5.81 -7.53 7.46
N LYS A 41 6.38 -8.72 7.70
CA LYS A 41 7.46 -8.90 8.70
C LYS A 41 8.80 -8.32 8.26
N GLY A 42 9.00 -7.96 6.99
CA GLY A 42 10.19 -7.28 6.47
C GLY A 42 10.41 -5.91 7.11
N PHE A 43 9.33 -5.29 7.58
CA PHE A 43 9.37 -4.00 8.28
C PHE A 43 9.78 -4.09 9.76
N ALA A 44 10.10 -5.29 10.29
CA ALA A 44 10.54 -5.46 11.67
C ALA A 44 11.85 -4.71 11.93
N SER A 45 11.79 -3.65 12.73
CA SER A 45 12.94 -2.85 13.17
C SER A 45 12.57 -2.04 14.39
N LYS A 46 13.27 -2.25 15.52
CA LYS A 46 13.01 -1.49 16.75
C LYS A 46 13.15 0.03 16.59
N PRO A 47 14.22 0.55 15.91
CA PRO A 47 14.31 1.98 15.67
C PRO A 47 13.14 2.50 14.82
N PHE A 48 12.82 1.84 13.71
CA PHE A 48 11.72 2.24 12.83
C PHE A 48 10.36 2.22 13.54
N GLU A 49 10.07 1.17 14.33
CA GLU A 49 8.84 1.09 15.12
C GLU A 49 8.74 2.22 16.14
N LYS A 50 9.88 2.58 16.78
CA LYS A 50 9.95 3.71 17.72
C LYS A 50 9.67 5.04 17.03
N ASP A 51 10.25 5.27 15.85
CA ASP A 51 10.06 6.49 15.07
C ASP A 51 8.60 6.65 14.63
N LEU A 52 7.94 5.56 14.24
CA LEU A 52 6.51 5.58 13.92
C LEU A 52 5.65 5.97 15.13
N VAL A 53 5.96 5.42 16.31
CA VAL A 53 5.24 5.76 17.55
C VAL A 53 5.37 7.25 17.87
N THR A 54 6.53 7.88 17.66
CA THR A 54 6.70 9.33 17.86
C THR A 54 5.84 10.17 16.92
N GLN A 55 5.45 9.61 15.79
CA GLN A 55 4.54 10.21 14.81
C GLN A 55 3.05 9.85 15.06
N GLY A 56 2.73 9.16 16.16
CA GLY A 56 1.36 8.72 16.45
C GLY A 56 0.89 7.54 15.60
N ILE A 57 1.82 6.79 14.99
CA ILE A 57 1.53 5.65 14.12
C ILE A 57 1.86 4.35 14.88
N GLU A 58 0.87 3.46 14.98
CA GLU A 58 1.08 2.10 15.48
C GLU A 58 1.37 1.15 14.31
N LEU A 59 2.44 0.34 14.42
CA LEU A 59 2.79 -0.65 13.42
C LEU A 59 2.27 -2.04 13.81
N LEU A 60 1.38 -2.59 12.98
CA LEU A 60 0.93 -3.97 13.06
C LEU A 60 1.57 -4.80 11.94
N ARG A 61 2.39 -5.76 12.31
CA ARG A 61 3.03 -6.74 11.44
C ARG A 61 2.99 -8.14 12.04
N PRO A 62 3.19 -9.20 11.27
CA PRO A 62 3.37 -10.54 11.81
C PRO A 62 4.56 -10.60 12.77
N SER A 63 4.42 -11.35 13.86
CA SER A 63 5.49 -11.60 14.81
C SER A 63 6.65 -12.37 14.17
N LEU A 64 7.88 -12.07 14.56
CA LEU A 64 9.03 -12.87 14.21
C LEU A 64 9.03 -14.20 14.99
N LYS A 65 9.76 -15.21 14.50
CA LYS A 65 9.78 -16.58 15.05
C LYS A 65 10.07 -16.65 16.57
N ARG A 66 10.82 -15.68 17.11
CA ARG A 66 11.20 -15.60 18.53
C ARG A 66 10.50 -14.47 19.29
N GLU A 67 9.52 -13.83 18.68
CA GLU A 67 8.77 -12.70 19.23
C GLU A 67 7.44 -13.19 19.80
N LYS A 68 6.98 -12.57 20.88
CA LYS A 68 5.62 -12.80 21.41
C LYS A 68 4.60 -12.34 20.37
N LYS A 69 3.52 -13.12 20.21
CA LYS A 69 2.44 -12.74 19.30
C LYS A 69 1.93 -11.34 19.61
N ARG A 70 1.78 -10.53 18.56
CA ARG A 70 1.30 -9.16 18.66
C ARG A 70 -0.23 -9.13 18.81
N TYR A 71 -0.70 -8.16 19.57
CA TYR A 71 -2.13 -7.87 19.62
C TYR A 71 -2.59 -7.45 18.21
N GLY A 72 -3.77 -7.95 17.78
CA GLY A 72 -4.30 -7.66 16.43
C GLY A 72 -3.78 -8.57 15.29
N GLU A 73 -2.79 -9.44 15.54
CA GLU A 73 -2.27 -10.35 14.51
C GLU A 73 -3.36 -11.19 13.79
N PRO A 74 -4.46 -11.65 14.44
CA PRO A 74 -5.55 -12.34 13.74
C PRO A 74 -6.23 -11.52 12.64
N VAL A 75 -6.21 -10.19 12.75
CA VAL A 75 -6.78 -9.28 11.75
C VAL A 75 -5.95 -9.28 10.45
N LEU A 76 -4.64 -9.53 10.56
CA LEU A 76 -3.72 -9.51 9.43
C LEU A 76 -4.13 -10.47 8.31
N LYS A 77 -4.75 -11.61 8.64
CA LYS A 77 -5.21 -12.57 7.63
C LYS A 77 -6.27 -11.97 6.70
N LYS A 78 -7.22 -11.22 7.24
CA LYS A 78 -8.27 -10.54 6.45
C LYS A 78 -7.69 -9.40 5.60
N VAL A 79 -6.81 -8.59 6.19
CA VAL A 79 -6.16 -7.49 5.48
C VAL A 79 -5.24 -7.99 4.37
N ARG A 80 -4.55 -9.11 4.57
CA ARG A 80 -3.71 -9.73 3.55
C ARG A 80 -4.51 -10.05 2.28
N GLN A 81 -5.72 -10.59 2.40
CA GLN A 81 -6.58 -10.85 1.24
C GLN A 81 -6.92 -9.57 0.47
N LEU A 82 -7.13 -8.46 1.19
CA LEU A 82 -7.36 -7.16 0.55
C LEU A 82 -6.13 -6.68 -0.23
N ILE A 83 -4.94 -6.80 0.36
CA ILE A 83 -3.68 -6.41 -0.28
C ILE A 83 -3.39 -7.29 -1.50
N GLU A 84 -3.58 -8.62 -1.37
CA GLU A 84 -3.44 -9.57 -2.48
C GLU A 84 -4.40 -9.20 -3.63
N SER A 85 -5.67 -8.90 -3.35
CA SER A 85 -6.63 -8.47 -4.37
C SER A 85 -6.23 -7.16 -5.07
N VAL A 86 -5.65 -6.19 -4.35
CA VAL A 86 -5.11 -4.95 -4.92
C VAL A 86 -3.93 -5.26 -5.83
N ASN A 87 -3.01 -6.11 -5.38
CA ASN A 87 -1.84 -6.51 -6.17
C ASN A 87 -2.25 -7.26 -7.43
N ASP A 88 -3.22 -8.18 -7.35
CA ASP A 88 -3.74 -8.93 -8.50
C ASP A 88 -4.36 -7.99 -9.54
N THR A 89 -5.10 -6.97 -9.09
CA THR A 89 -5.64 -5.96 -10.00
C THR A 89 -4.53 -5.16 -10.67
N LEU A 90 -3.55 -4.64 -9.92
CA LEU A 90 -2.46 -3.85 -10.47
C LEU A 90 -1.55 -4.66 -11.41
N LYS A 91 -1.19 -5.88 -11.01
CA LYS A 91 -0.26 -6.73 -11.77
C LYS A 91 -0.95 -7.51 -12.91
N GLY A 92 -2.13 -8.07 -12.64
CA GLY A 92 -2.87 -8.90 -13.57
C GLY A 92 -3.73 -8.09 -14.54
N GLN A 93 -4.66 -7.28 -14.03
CA GLN A 93 -5.61 -6.55 -14.87
C GLN A 93 -5.03 -5.26 -15.48
N LEU A 94 -4.12 -4.58 -14.77
CA LEU A 94 -3.54 -3.32 -15.21
C LEU A 94 -2.09 -3.44 -15.72
N ASP A 95 -1.52 -4.66 -15.80
CA ASP A 95 -0.17 -4.92 -16.31
C ASP A 95 0.90 -3.98 -15.71
N LEU A 96 0.87 -3.76 -14.38
CA LEU A 96 1.78 -2.83 -13.71
C LEU A 96 3.25 -3.15 -13.99
N GLU A 97 3.62 -4.43 -14.04
CA GLU A 97 4.99 -4.88 -14.28
C GLU A 97 5.41 -4.75 -15.75
N ARG A 98 4.43 -4.69 -16.68
CA ARG A 98 4.66 -4.53 -18.12
C ARG A 98 4.29 -3.12 -18.58
N HIS A 99 4.64 -2.12 -17.79
CA HIS A 99 4.27 -0.73 -18.07
C HIS A 99 4.88 -0.13 -19.36
N GLY A 100 5.95 -0.74 -19.93
CA GLY A 100 6.56 -0.31 -21.19
C GLY A 100 7.34 1.02 -21.13
N GLY A 101 7.51 1.62 -19.98
CA GLY A 101 8.32 2.83 -19.78
C GLY A 101 9.81 2.50 -19.90
N ARG A 102 10.58 3.34 -20.64
CA ARG A 102 12.01 3.19 -20.85
C ARG A 102 12.85 4.25 -20.14
N THR A 103 12.24 5.37 -19.74
CA THR A 103 12.85 6.44 -18.94
C THR A 103 12.17 6.50 -17.59
N PHE A 104 12.79 7.16 -16.60
CA PHE A 104 12.19 7.35 -15.29
C PHE A 104 10.83 8.04 -15.38
N GLU A 105 10.73 9.13 -16.14
CA GLU A 105 9.49 9.87 -16.36
C GLU A 105 8.44 9.00 -17.05
N GLY A 106 8.86 8.23 -18.06
CA GLY A 106 7.97 7.29 -18.75
C GLY A 106 7.43 6.21 -17.82
N VAL A 107 8.26 5.66 -16.93
CA VAL A 107 7.83 4.72 -15.89
C VAL A 107 6.86 5.41 -14.92
N ALA A 108 7.19 6.60 -14.42
CA ALA A 108 6.36 7.34 -13.48
C ALA A 108 4.96 7.59 -14.06
N VAL A 109 4.86 8.09 -15.30
CA VAL A 109 3.58 8.33 -15.98
C VAL A 109 2.79 7.03 -16.11
N ARG A 110 3.42 5.95 -16.56
CA ARG A 110 2.75 4.66 -16.76
C ARG A 110 2.24 4.03 -15.46
N VAL A 111 3.02 4.12 -14.39
CA VAL A 111 2.60 3.65 -13.07
C VAL A 111 1.45 4.51 -12.53
N THR A 112 1.56 5.85 -12.64
CA THR A 112 0.50 6.77 -12.22
C THR A 112 -0.83 6.46 -12.92
N GLN A 113 -0.79 6.23 -14.23
CA GLN A 113 -1.99 5.88 -15.01
C GLN A 113 -2.68 4.63 -14.46
N ARG A 114 -1.93 3.60 -14.07
CA ARG A 114 -2.47 2.35 -13.52
C ARG A 114 -3.05 2.53 -12.13
N VAL A 115 -2.34 3.25 -11.27
CA VAL A 115 -2.82 3.58 -9.93
C VAL A 115 -4.10 4.41 -9.99
N LEU A 116 -4.15 5.40 -10.92
CA LEU A 116 -5.33 6.22 -11.16
C LEU A 116 -6.50 5.38 -11.69
N ALA A 117 -6.27 4.52 -12.68
CA ALA A 117 -7.30 3.65 -13.23
C ALA A 117 -7.93 2.77 -12.15
N MET A 118 -7.11 2.16 -11.31
CA MET A 118 -7.59 1.38 -10.16
C MET A 118 -8.37 2.24 -9.16
N ALA A 119 -7.90 3.44 -8.83
CA ALA A 119 -8.57 4.34 -7.91
C ALA A 119 -9.96 4.77 -8.45
N VAL A 120 -10.04 5.10 -9.74
CA VAL A 120 -11.31 5.46 -10.41
C VAL A 120 -12.26 4.25 -10.44
N GLY A 121 -11.77 3.05 -10.76
CA GLY A 121 -12.58 1.84 -10.73
C GLY A 121 -13.16 1.54 -9.35
N ILE A 122 -12.36 1.63 -8.29
CA ILE A 122 -12.83 1.47 -6.91
C ILE A 122 -13.88 2.51 -6.55
N TRP A 123 -13.62 3.78 -6.89
CA TRP A 123 -14.55 4.87 -6.64
C TRP A 123 -15.89 4.65 -7.35
N HIS A 124 -15.86 4.34 -8.65
CA HIS A 124 -17.05 4.07 -9.44
C HIS A 124 -17.84 2.87 -8.90
N ASN A 125 -17.15 1.74 -8.63
CA ASN A 125 -17.80 0.55 -8.07
C ASN A 125 -18.46 0.83 -6.70
N ASN A 126 -17.86 1.68 -5.90
CA ASN A 126 -18.45 2.12 -4.65
C ASN A 126 -19.73 2.95 -4.87
N LEU A 127 -19.74 3.82 -5.89
CA LEU A 127 -20.92 4.63 -6.23
C LEU A 127 -22.10 3.77 -6.68
N ILE A 128 -21.86 2.72 -7.45
CA ILE A 128 -22.91 1.83 -7.97
C ILE A 128 -23.23 0.66 -7.02
N GLY A 129 -22.60 0.60 -5.85
CA GLY A 129 -22.82 -0.48 -4.86
C GLY A 129 -22.34 -1.85 -5.32
N ALA A 130 -21.28 -1.92 -6.14
CA ALA A 130 -20.72 -3.19 -6.60
C ALA A 130 -20.25 -4.06 -5.43
N ALA A 131 -20.52 -5.37 -5.49
CA ALA A 131 -20.16 -6.33 -4.44
C ALA A 131 -18.63 -6.47 -4.23
N VAL A 132 -17.83 -6.24 -5.28
CA VAL A 132 -16.38 -6.25 -5.24
C VAL A 132 -15.84 -4.90 -5.76
N PRO A 133 -15.69 -3.90 -4.89
CA PRO A 133 -15.30 -2.55 -5.30
C PRO A 133 -13.95 -2.46 -6.01
N ARG A 134 -13.09 -3.47 -5.86
CA ARG A 134 -11.74 -3.50 -6.45
C ARG A 134 -11.64 -4.26 -7.77
N SER A 135 -12.73 -4.88 -8.22
CA SER A 135 -12.74 -5.61 -9.49
C SER A 135 -12.88 -4.66 -10.67
N LEU A 136 -12.05 -4.85 -11.69
CA LEU A 136 -12.15 -4.14 -12.98
C LEU A 136 -12.78 -5.00 -14.07
N ILE A 137 -13.26 -6.20 -13.74
CA ILE A 137 -13.86 -7.15 -14.72
C ILE A 137 -15.03 -6.52 -15.47
N ALA A 138 -15.80 -5.64 -14.82
CA ALA A 138 -16.92 -4.94 -15.46
C ALA A 138 -16.49 -3.99 -16.61
N TYR A 139 -15.20 -3.67 -16.71
CA TYR A 139 -14.61 -2.77 -17.72
C TYR A 139 -13.72 -3.50 -18.73
N ASP A 140 -13.60 -4.82 -18.59
CA ASP A 140 -12.84 -5.68 -19.49
C ASP A 140 -13.77 -6.15 -20.62
N HIS A 141 -13.66 -5.48 -21.80
CA HIS A 141 -14.46 -5.75 -22.99
C HIS A 141 -13.61 -6.28 -24.12
#